data_e72c0986053cf3ea1e424a8fdca49913
#
_entry.id   e72c0986053cf3ea1e424a8fdca49913
#
_cell.length_a   1.000
_cell.length_b   1.000
_cell.length_c   1.000
_cell.angle_alpha   90.00
_cell.angle_beta   90.00
_cell.angle_gamma   90.00
#
_symmetry.space_group_name_H-M   'P 1'
#
loop_
_entity.id
_entity.type
_entity.pdbx_description
1 polymer ?
#
loop_
_entity_poly.entity_id
_entity_poly.type
_entity_poly.pdbx_seq_one_letter_code
_entity_poly.pdbx_strand_id
1 'polypeptide(L)'
;MGDNTRLKKAKEIIDTLLVREKYIHQYKSISSEPIKFPLRLYHHDTKISNLLFKEQNEKLHAIIDLDTVMPGYFFSDLGDMIRSMSVTVSENEIDTNNSYIDRINYKAIVEGYLESIQDELTSYEIEWIH
;
A
#
# COMPACT_ATOMS: atom_id res chain seq x y z
N MET A 1 -13.88 34.25 3.98
CA MET A 1 -13.45 33.94 5.36
C MET A 1 -13.57 32.44 5.54
N GLY A 2 -12.46 31.73 5.65
CA GLY A 2 -12.49 30.27 5.90
C GLY A 2 -13.06 29.97 7.27
N ASP A 3 -13.84 28.91 7.36
CA ASP A 3 -14.46 28.49 8.60
C ASP A 3 -13.38 28.03 9.60
N ASN A 4 -13.00 28.91 10.52
CA ASN A 4 -12.02 28.65 11.58
C ASN A 4 -12.36 27.38 12.39
N THR A 5 -13.62 26.99 12.46
CA THR A 5 -14.07 25.79 13.18
C THR A 5 -13.63 24.53 12.45
N ARG A 6 -13.75 24.48 11.11
CA ARG A 6 -13.29 23.35 10.28
C ARG A 6 -11.78 23.22 10.33
N LEU A 7 -11.07 24.34 10.22
CA LEU A 7 -9.61 24.36 10.30
C LEU A 7 -9.11 23.83 11.66
N LYS A 8 -9.78 24.25 12.76
CA LYS A 8 -9.44 23.80 14.12
C LYS A 8 -9.67 22.29 14.30
N LYS A 9 -10.76 21.75 13.75
CA LYS A 9 -11.04 20.30 13.78
C LYS A 9 -10.06 19.48 12.93
N ALA A 10 -9.60 20.03 11.80
CA ALA A 10 -8.67 19.35 10.92
C ALA A 10 -7.19 19.52 11.33
N LYS A 11 -6.90 20.36 12.34
CA LYS A 11 -5.52 20.75 12.68
C LYS A 11 -4.63 19.55 12.99
N GLU A 12 -5.11 18.63 13.82
CA GLU A 12 -4.37 17.43 14.21
C GLU A 12 -4.00 16.56 12.99
N ILE A 13 -4.96 16.39 12.07
CA ILE A 13 -4.74 15.64 10.82
C ILE A 13 -3.72 16.37 9.94
N ILE A 14 -3.84 17.69 9.80
CA ILE A 14 -2.92 18.52 9.03
C ILE A 14 -1.50 18.42 9.62
N ASP A 15 -1.35 18.57 10.92
CA ASP A 15 -0.06 18.48 11.60
C ASP A 15 0.56 17.08 11.39
N THR A 16 -0.24 16.02 11.45
CA THR A 16 0.20 14.64 11.16
C THR A 16 0.67 14.47 9.71
N LEU A 17 -0.03 15.06 8.75
CA LEU A 17 0.37 15.01 7.34
C LEU A 17 1.66 15.78 7.08
N LEU A 18 1.83 16.95 7.70
CA LEU A 18 3.06 17.77 7.55
C LEU A 18 4.30 17.03 8.07
N VAL A 19 4.19 16.30 9.18
CA VAL A 19 5.30 15.46 9.70
C VAL A 19 5.69 14.35 8.71
N ARG A 20 4.77 13.95 7.83
CA ARG A 20 5.00 12.91 6.81
C ARG A 20 5.62 13.42 5.52
N GLU A 21 5.91 14.72 5.39
CA GLU A 21 6.55 15.31 4.20
C GLU A 21 7.87 14.61 3.82
N LYS A 22 8.58 14.07 4.81
CA LYS A 22 9.80 13.26 4.58
C LYS A 22 9.59 12.12 3.58
N TYR A 23 8.41 11.50 3.53
CA TYR A 23 8.11 10.43 2.57
C TYR A 23 8.05 10.93 1.12
N ILE A 24 7.69 12.20 0.90
CA ILE A 24 7.74 12.84 -0.42
C ILE A 24 9.20 12.93 -0.91
N HIS A 25 10.14 13.24 -0.01
CA HIS A 25 11.56 13.27 -0.34
C HIS A 25 12.10 11.87 -0.67
N GLN A 26 11.68 10.85 0.09
CA GLN A 26 12.03 9.46 -0.21
C GLN A 26 11.48 9.03 -1.58
N TYR A 27 10.22 9.33 -1.89
CA TYR A 27 9.64 9.05 -3.20
C TYR A 27 10.42 9.73 -4.33
N LYS A 28 10.77 11.01 -4.17
CA LYS A 28 11.58 11.75 -5.15
C LYS A 28 12.97 11.13 -5.33
N SER A 29 13.59 10.66 -4.27
CA SER A 29 14.87 9.95 -4.34
C SER A 29 14.74 8.67 -5.18
N ILE A 30 13.73 7.83 -4.91
CA ILE A 30 13.45 6.62 -5.68
C ILE A 30 13.21 6.97 -7.15
N SER A 31 12.33 7.93 -7.44
CA SER A 31 11.98 8.30 -8.82
C SER A 31 13.12 8.92 -9.62
N SER A 32 14.17 9.37 -8.97
CA SER A 32 15.38 9.90 -9.64
C SER A 32 16.39 8.83 -10.04
N GLU A 33 16.19 7.57 -9.65
CA GLU A 33 17.13 6.47 -9.90
C GLU A 33 16.48 5.30 -10.68
N PRO A 34 16.08 5.50 -11.95
CA PRO A 34 15.27 4.53 -12.71
C PRO A 34 15.98 3.17 -12.97
N ILE A 35 17.29 3.10 -12.84
CA ILE A 35 18.04 1.83 -12.95
C ILE A 35 17.87 1.00 -11.68
N LYS A 36 17.88 1.64 -10.51
CA LYS A 36 17.68 0.98 -9.22
C LYS A 36 16.22 0.67 -8.95
N PHE A 37 15.35 1.59 -9.34
CA PHE A 37 13.91 1.54 -9.11
C PHE A 37 13.15 1.71 -10.43
N PRO A 38 13.05 0.67 -11.24
CA PRO A 38 12.36 0.75 -12.52
C PRO A 38 10.84 0.85 -12.34
N LEU A 39 10.20 1.58 -13.25
CA LEU A 39 8.74 1.57 -13.36
C LEU A 39 8.27 0.25 -13.96
N ARG A 40 7.24 -0.34 -13.36
CA ARG A 40 6.50 -1.50 -13.87
C ARG A 40 5.01 -1.22 -13.81
N LEU A 41 4.21 -2.10 -14.41
CA LEU A 41 2.76 -2.02 -14.27
C LEU A 41 2.33 -2.58 -12.92
N TYR A 42 1.56 -1.79 -12.18
CA TYR A 42 0.96 -2.15 -10.90
C TYR A 42 -0.53 -1.90 -10.91
N HIS A 43 -1.26 -2.61 -10.04
CA HIS A 43 -2.71 -2.52 -9.93
C HIS A 43 -3.16 -1.24 -9.21
N HIS A 44 -2.45 -0.83 -8.17
CA HIS A 44 -2.68 0.33 -7.32
C HIS A 44 -3.97 0.31 -6.46
N ASP A 45 -4.73 -0.81 -6.49
CA ASP A 45 -5.89 -1.04 -5.62
C ASP A 45 -6.01 -2.54 -5.31
N THR A 46 -4.99 -3.08 -4.65
CA THR A 46 -4.82 -4.53 -4.38
C THR A 46 -5.57 -5.03 -3.14
N LYS A 47 -6.68 -4.39 -2.80
CA LYS A 47 -7.53 -4.81 -1.68
C LYS A 47 -8.18 -6.18 -1.93
N ILE A 48 -8.50 -6.90 -0.84
CA ILE A 48 -9.08 -8.26 -0.91
C ILE A 48 -10.39 -8.32 -1.71
N SER A 49 -11.19 -7.25 -1.70
CA SER A 49 -12.46 -7.19 -2.46
C SER A 49 -12.27 -7.20 -3.98
N ASN A 50 -11.05 -6.92 -4.46
CA ASN A 50 -10.70 -6.99 -5.89
C ASN A 50 -10.14 -8.37 -6.29
N LEU A 51 -10.13 -9.33 -5.37
CA LEU A 51 -9.72 -10.70 -5.61
C LEU A 51 -10.95 -11.61 -5.62
N LEU A 52 -11.18 -12.32 -6.70
CA LEU A 52 -12.24 -13.33 -6.78
C LEU A 52 -11.67 -14.71 -6.52
N PHE A 53 -12.28 -15.45 -5.60
CA PHE A 53 -11.91 -16.80 -5.25
C PHE A 53 -12.97 -17.81 -5.70
N LYS A 54 -12.54 -19.03 -6.04
CA LYS A 54 -13.44 -20.12 -6.35
C LYS A 54 -14.03 -20.66 -5.06
N GLU A 55 -15.35 -20.72 -4.98
CA GLU A 55 -16.07 -21.22 -3.79
C GLU A 55 -15.65 -22.65 -3.39
N GLN A 56 -15.37 -23.52 -4.38
CA GLN A 56 -15.10 -24.94 -4.14
C GLN A 56 -13.73 -25.24 -3.51
N ASN A 57 -12.74 -24.37 -3.67
CA ASN A 57 -11.36 -24.66 -3.25
C ASN A 57 -10.54 -23.44 -2.82
N GLU A 58 -11.20 -22.29 -2.65
CA GLU A 58 -10.60 -21.02 -2.21
C GLU A 58 -9.40 -20.54 -3.06
N LYS A 59 -9.24 -21.10 -4.27
CA LYS A 59 -8.17 -20.65 -5.18
C LYS A 59 -8.55 -19.34 -5.86
N LEU A 60 -7.57 -18.47 -6.02
CA LEU A 60 -7.74 -17.26 -6.79
C LEU A 60 -8.27 -17.58 -8.19
N HIS A 61 -9.34 -16.92 -8.58
CA HIS A 61 -9.98 -17.07 -9.88
C HIS A 61 -9.67 -15.91 -10.82
N ALA A 62 -9.76 -14.69 -10.32
CA ALA A 62 -9.49 -13.48 -11.10
C ALA A 62 -9.13 -12.30 -10.20
N ILE A 63 -8.44 -11.33 -10.77
CA ILE A 63 -8.25 -9.99 -10.24
C ILE A 63 -9.15 -9.06 -11.05
N ILE A 64 -9.87 -8.18 -10.39
CA ILE A 64 -10.84 -7.26 -11.01
C ILE A 64 -10.51 -5.80 -10.66
N ASP A 65 -11.28 -4.87 -11.22
CA ASP A 65 -11.15 -3.42 -10.96
C ASP A 65 -9.80 -2.86 -11.45
N LEU A 66 -9.52 -3.07 -12.74
CA LEU A 66 -8.24 -2.76 -13.37
C LEU A 66 -8.12 -1.30 -13.83
N ASP A 67 -9.03 -0.41 -13.46
CA ASP A 67 -9.05 0.99 -13.91
C ASP A 67 -7.91 1.84 -13.30
N THR A 68 -7.31 1.36 -12.22
CA THR A 68 -6.13 1.96 -11.57
C THR A 68 -4.79 1.44 -12.07
N VAL A 69 -4.79 0.47 -13.00
CA VAL A 69 -3.54 -0.12 -13.53
C VAL A 69 -2.73 0.90 -14.29
N MET A 70 -1.56 1.23 -13.79
CA MET A 70 -0.66 2.20 -14.39
C MET A 70 0.82 1.92 -14.01
N PRO A 71 1.79 2.57 -14.67
CA PRO A 71 3.18 2.51 -14.24
C PRO A 71 3.36 3.04 -12.82
N GLY A 72 4.11 2.31 -12.01
CA GLY A 72 4.40 2.64 -10.61
C GLY A 72 5.69 1.98 -10.14
N TYR A 73 5.94 2.06 -8.85
CA TYR A 73 7.10 1.47 -8.19
C TYR A 73 6.70 0.25 -7.35
N PHE A 74 7.68 -0.61 -7.06
CA PHE A 74 7.52 -1.89 -6.35
C PHE A 74 6.68 -1.82 -5.06
N PHE A 75 6.74 -0.70 -4.34
CA PHE A 75 6.01 -0.51 -3.09
C PHE A 75 4.52 -0.17 -3.27
N SER A 76 4.06 0.11 -4.50
CA SER A 76 2.66 0.52 -4.73
C SER A 76 1.68 -0.57 -4.33
N ASP A 77 1.76 -1.74 -4.95
CA ASP A 77 0.84 -2.85 -4.64
C ASP A 77 1.14 -3.48 -3.28
N LEU A 78 2.41 -3.66 -2.93
CA LEU A 78 2.79 -4.20 -1.62
C LEU A 78 2.27 -3.32 -0.47
N GLY A 79 2.44 -2.00 -0.58
CA GLY A 79 1.95 -1.06 0.42
C GLY A 79 0.44 -1.08 0.55
N ASP A 80 -0.29 -1.20 -0.57
CA ASP A 80 -1.73 -1.27 -0.57
C ASP A 80 -2.26 -2.60 -0.02
N MET A 81 -1.63 -3.72 -0.35
CA MET A 81 -1.93 -5.03 0.26
C MET A 81 -1.74 -5.00 1.78
N ILE A 82 -0.61 -4.45 2.26
CA ILE A 82 -0.36 -4.31 3.71
C ILE A 82 -1.45 -3.44 4.35
N ARG A 83 -1.76 -2.30 3.77
CA ARG A 83 -2.78 -1.37 4.27
C ARG A 83 -4.16 -2.01 4.33
N SER A 84 -4.57 -2.74 3.31
CA SER A 84 -5.94 -3.26 3.17
C SER A 84 -6.15 -4.62 3.81
N MET A 85 -5.12 -5.47 3.89
CA MET A 85 -5.25 -6.86 4.32
C MET A 85 -4.60 -7.16 5.68
N SER A 86 -3.70 -6.29 6.19
CA SER A 86 -3.06 -6.52 7.49
C SER A 86 -3.57 -5.61 8.60
N VAL A 87 -4.36 -4.59 8.29
CA VAL A 87 -4.97 -3.72 9.30
C VAL A 87 -6.20 -4.38 9.91
N THR A 88 -6.32 -4.33 11.23
CA THR A 88 -7.37 -5.05 11.99
C THR A 88 -8.76 -4.43 11.91
N VAL A 89 -8.88 -3.23 11.38
CA VAL A 89 -10.16 -2.53 11.22
C VAL A 89 -10.50 -2.33 9.75
N SER A 90 -11.80 -2.27 9.46
CA SER A 90 -12.29 -1.97 8.11
C SER A 90 -11.84 -0.59 7.64
N GLU A 91 -11.67 -0.41 6.32
CA GLU A 91 -11.39 0.90 5.72
C GLU A 91 -12.46 1.96 6.02
N ASN A 92 -13.68 1.53 6.30
CA ASN A 92 -14.80 2.41 6.64
C ASN A 92 -14.97 2.63 8.15
N GLU A 93 -14.05 2.11 8.98
CA GLU A 93 -14.13 2.28 10.43
C GLU A 93 -13.81 3.71 10.83
N ILE A 94 -14.70 4.30 11.63
CA ILE A 94 -14.57 5.67 12.12
C ILE A 94 -13.68 5.69 13.37
N ASP A 95 -13.81 4.69 14.24
CA ASP A 95 -12.99 4.55 15.44
C ASP A 95 -11.72 3.77 15.13
N THR A 96 -10.64 4.51 14.96
CA THR A 96 -9.31 3.94 14.65
C THR A 96 -8.46 3.64 15.90
N ASN A 97 -9.01 3.79 17.11
CA ASN A 97 -8.25 3.58 18.36
C ASN A 97 -7.70 2.15 18.50
N ASN A 98 -8.40 1.17 17.89
CA ASN A 98 -7.98 -0.23 17.86
C ASN A 98 -7.35 -0.65 16.53
N SER A 99 -6.98 0.31 15.70
CA SER A 99 -6.32 0.06 14.43
C SER A 99 -4.84 -0.25 14.65
N TYR A 100 -4.45 -1.46 14.32
CA TYR A 100 -3.04 -1.87 14.31
C TYR A 100 -2.79 -2.86 13.16
N ILE A 101 -1.52 -3.05 12.85
CA ILE A 101 -1.10 -4.03 11.84
C ILE A 101 -1.03 -5.41 12.50
N ASP A 102 -1.80 -6.36 11.98
CA ASP A 102 -1.68 -7.77 12.30
C ASP A 102 -0.36 -8.31 11.74
N ARG A 103 0.54 -8.73 12.63
CA ARG A 103 1.89 -9.17 12.26
C ARG A 103 1.89 -10.47 11.46
N ILE A 104 0.91 -11.35 11.66
CA ILE A 104 0.82 -12.62 10.94
C ILE A 104 0.45 -12.33 9.50
N ASN A 105 -0.59 -11.53 9.29
CA ASN A 105 -1.02 -11.12 7.95
C ASN A 105 0.06 -10.30 7.24
N TYR A 106 0.67 -9.34 7.93
CA TYR A 106 1.80 -8.57 7.39
C TYR A 106 2.91 -9.48 6.87
N LYS A 107 3.36 -10.44 7.70
CA LYS A 107 4.41 -11.37 7.34
C LYS A 107 4.01 -12.22 6.13
N ALA A 108 2.81 -12.78 6.13
CA ALA A 108 2.30 -13.60 5.02
C ALA A 108 2.26 -12.81 3.69
N ILE A 109 1.84 -11.53 3.74
CA ILE A 109 1.80 -10.66 2.56
C ILE A 109 3.21 -10.42 2.02
N VAL A 110 4.16 -10.02 2.89
CA VAL A 110 5.53 -9.72 2.46
C VAL A 110 6.24 -10.97 1.91
N GLU A 111 6.10 -12.10 2.61
CA GLU A 111 6.70 -13.36 2.18
C GLU A 111 6.11 -13.84 0.86
N GLY A 112 4.78 -13.84 0.71
CA GLY A 112 4.11 -14.23 -0.53
C GLY A 112 4.44 -13.30 -1.71
N TYR A 113 4.56 -12.01 -1.47
CA TYR A 113 4.99 -11.04 -2.47
C TYR A 113 6.41 -11.33 -2.96
N LEU A 114 7.35 -11.48 -2.03
CA LEU A 114 8.75 -11.80 -2.38
C LEU A 114 8.86 -13.16 -3.06
N GLU A 115 8.21 -14.22 -2.56
CA GLU A 115 8.19 -15.54 -3.19
C GLU A 115 7.71 -15.48 -4.65
N SER A 116 6.75 -14.59 -4.93
CA SER A 116 6.15 -14.49 -6.27
C SER A 116 6.96 -13.68 -7.27
N ILE A 117 7.66 -12.60 -6.84
CA ILE A 117 8.25 -11.63 -7.77
C ILE A 117 9.70 -11.23 -7.48
N GLN A 118 10.37 -11.84 -6.49
CA GLN A 118 11.74 -11.44 -6.13
C GLN A 118 12.72 -11.47 -7.31
N ASP A 119 12.53 -12.37 -8.28
CA ASP A 119 13.38 -12.49 -9.47
C ASP A 119 13.19 -11.31 -10.44
N GLU A 120 12.07 -10.59 -10.34
CA GLU A 120 11.75 -9.39 -11.12
C GLU A 120 12.18 -8.09 -10.42
N LEU A 121 12.52 -8.17 -9.13
CA LEU A 121 12.95 -7.01 -8.35
C LEU A 121 14.46 -6.81 -8.46
N THR A 122 14.87 -5.56 -8.41
CA THR A 122 16.29 -5.23 -8.25
C THR A 122 16.74 -5.51 -6.81
N SER A 123 18.05 -5.68 -6.58
CA SER A 123 18.61 -5.83 -5.23
C SER A 123 18.29 -4.62 -4.34
N TYR A 124 18.20 -3.42 -4.92
CA TYR A 124 17.83 -2.19 -4.21
C TYR A 124 16.37 -2.21 -3.75
N GLU A 125 15.45 -2.71 -4.59
CA GLU A 125 14.03 -2.84 -4.24
C GLU A 125 13.83 -3.86 -3.12
N ILE A 126 14.54 -5.01 -3.18
CA ILE A 126 14.52 -6.03 -2.12
C ILE A 126 15.03 -5.46 -0.80
N GLU A 127 16.12 -4.69 -0.80
CA GLU A 127 16.65 -4.04 0.39
C GLU A 127 15.66 -3.06 1.03
N TRP A 128 14.82 -2.41 0.22
CA TRP A 128 13.79 -1.50 0.72
C TRP A 128 12.55 -2.19 1.31
N ILE A 129 12.30 -3.45 0.97
CA ILE A 129 11.18 -4.24 1.52
C ILE A 129 11.50 -4.76 2.91
N HIS A 130 12.77 -4.97 3.23
CA HIS A 130 13.27 -5.45 4.52
C HIS A 130 13.60 -4.31 5.49
#